data_7f0a10d30c7f9618077e420b4cc3393b
#
_entry.id   7f0a10d30c7f9618077e420b4cc3393b
#
_cell.length_a   1.000
_cell.length_b   1.000
_cell.length_c   1.000
_cell.angle_alpha   90.00
_cell.angle_beta   90.00
_cell.angle_gamma   90.00
#
_symmetry.space_group_name_H-M   'P 1'
#
loop_
_entity.id
_entity.type
_entity.pdbx_description
1 polymer ?
#
loop_
_entity_poly.entity_id
_entity_poly.type
_entity_poly.pdbx_seq_one_letter_code
_entity_poly.pdbx_strand_id
1 'polypeptide(L)'
;SSWYFMRFCDANNDESPFNREAVDYWMDGGVDLYIGGIEHAVMHLLYARFFTKATRDHSMNEVGEPFGRLVCQGMLNAPAPFCADCNTEYHIDHFGGDCPSCGLTLSSRSAKMSKSLGNTVSPEEMIAKYGADTVRLFILFGANPEAGMDWSDSALEGNHRQMFAILEAFDSAQSMQENPSEIDEWLRARIRANQDSWRDAMANVSLREGVMISHFEMISDWNWYRRRGGSDANAASDFLRAWVPMLAPATPHIAEEFWSQMGGEGLLAMHV
;
A
#
# COMPACT_ATOMS: atom_id res chain seq x y z
N SER A 1 8.15 19.54 12.40
CA SER A 1 7.51 18.89 11.23
C SER A 1 7.48 19.80 10.00
N SER A 2 7.85 21.09 10.14
CA SER A 2 7.61 22.09 9.09
C SER A 2 8.60 22.05 7.91
N TRP A 3 9.75 21.40 8.05
CA TRP A 3 10.83 21.45 7.07
C TRP A 3 11.70 20.19 7.02
N TYR A 4 11.31 19.10 7.67
CA TYR A 4 12.10 17.86 7.73
C TYR A 4 12.41 17.27 6.34
N PHE A 5 11.50 17.47 5.37
CA PHE A 5 11.67 17.04 3.99
C PHE A 5 12.86 17.73 3.31
N MET A 6 13.17 18.99 3.65
CA MET A 6 14.41 19.65 3.21
C MET A 6 15.64 19.05 3.89
N ARG A 7 15.54 18.73 5.20
CA ARG A 7 16.62 18.08 5.93
C ARG A 7 16.95 16.68 5.36
N PHE A 8 15.96 15.97 4.85
CA PHE A 8 16.17 14.67 4.22
C PHE A 8 17.04 14.74 2.95
N CYS A 9 17.05 15.86 2.25
CA CYS A 9 17.91 16.06 1.09
C CYS A 9 19.41 16.10 1.46
N ASP A 10 19.73 16.44 2.72
CA ASP A 10 21.11 16.57 3.23
C ASP A 10 21.17 16.27 4.73
N ALA A 11 20.81 15.03 5.09
CA ALA A 11 20.56 14.61 6.47
C ALA A 11 21.81 14.64 7.36
N ASN A 12 23.00 14.47 6.78
CA ASN A 12 24.27 14.40 7.49
C ASN A 12 25.05 15.73 7.55
N ASN A 13 24.43 16.84 7.19
CA ASN A 13 25.08 18.15 7.24
C ASN A 13 25.12 18.69 8.67
N ASP A 14 26.34 18.85 9.21
CA ASP A 14 26.55 19.35 10.57
C ASP A 14 26.81 20.87 10.62
N GLU A 15 26.98 21.54 9.46
CA GLU A 15 27.33 22.96 9.36
C GLU A 15 26.12 23.87 9.14
N SER A 16 25.09 23.34 8.45
CA SER A 16 23.88 24.10 8.11
C SER A 16 22.62 23.22 8.20
N PRO A 17 21.42 23.83 8.23
CA PRO A 17 20.17 23.05 8.23
C PRO A 17 20.06 22.07 7.06
N PHE A 18 20.54 22.47 5.90
CA PHE A 18 20.66 21.66 4.67
C PHE A 18 21.52 22.44 3.64
N ASN A 19 22.08 21.72 2.68
CA ASN A 19 22.75 22.32 1.53
C ASN A 19 21.70 22.79 0.51
N ARG A 20 21.81 24.04 0.04
CA ARG A 20 20.89 24.64 -0.93
C ARG A 20 20.84 23.83 -2.23
N GLU A 21 21.99 23.50 -2.80
CA GLU A 21 22.07 22.79 -4.08
C GLU A 21 21.42 21.40 -4.00
N ALA A 22 21.57 20.71 -2.87
CA ALA A 22 20.93 19.42 -2.62
C ALA A 22 19.40 19.56 -2.56
N VAL A 23 18.89 20.57 -1.85
CA VAL A 23 17.44 20.83 -1.79
C VAL A 23 16.90 21.23 -3.16
N ASP A 24 17.56 22.14 -3.87
CA ASP A 24 17.12 22.59 -5.18
C ASP A 24 17.13 21.44 -6.20
N TYR A 25 18.07 20.48 -6.09
CA TYR A 25 18.11 19.28 -6.93
C TYR A 25 16.97 18.29 -6.60
N TRP A 26 16.85 17.90 -5.32
CA TRP A 26 15.88 16.86 -4.91
C TRP A 26 14.44 17.36 -4.87
N MET A 27 14.23 18.66 -4.72
CA MET A 27 12.91 19.29 -4.60
C MET A 27 12.60 20.23 -5.76
N ASP A 28 13.15 19.99 -6.94
CA ASP A 28 12.77 20.74 -8.16
C ASP A 28 11.27 20.49 -8.45
N GLY A 29 10.46 21.55 -8.29
CA GLY A 29 9.00 21.44 -8.34
C GLY A 29 8.32 20.97 -7.05
N GLY A 30 9.06 20.77 -5.94
CA GLY A 30 8.60 20.23 -4.66
C GLY A 30 8.83 18.71 -4.55
N VAL A 31 8.51 18.12 -3.40
CA VAL A 31 8.52 16.67 -3.21
C VAL A 31 7.51 16.03 -4.17
N ASP A 32 7.95 15.08 -4.98
CA ASP A 32 7.16 14.48 -6.07
C ASP A 32 5.81 13.93 -5.60
N LEU A 33 5.83 13.18 -4.50
CA LEU A 33 4.62 12.60 -3.91
C LEU A 33 4.67 12.71 -2.39
N TYR A 34 3.68 13.35 -1.80
CA TYR A 34 3.51 13.48 -0.36
C TYR A 34 2.20 12.85 0.08
N ILE A 35 2.27 11.85 0.97
CA ILE A 35 1.11 11.09 1.45
C ILE A 35 0.95 11.32 2.94
N GLY A 36 -0.25 11.67 3.39
CA GLY A 36 -0.54 11.89 4.81
C GLY A 36 -2.02 11.92 5.12
N GLY A 37 -2.36 11.90 6.41
CA GLY A 37 -3.75 11.98 6.86
C GLY A 37 -4.38 13.36 6.54
N ILE A 38 -5.66 13.34 6.21
CA ILE A 38 -6.42 14.56 5.88
C ILE A 38 -6.47 15.57 7.05
N GLU A 39 -6.31 15.11 8.28
CA GLU A 39 -6.25 15.97 9.49
C GLU A 39 -5.05 16.92 9.50
N HIS A 40 -4.03 16.64 8.71
CA HIS A 40 -2.84 17.48 8.57
C HIS A 40 -2.99 18.60 7.53
N ALA A 41 -4.10 18.62 6.79
CA ALA A 41 -4.33 19.58 5.71
C ALA A 41 -4.30 21.06 6.18
N VAL A 42 -4.76 21.34 7.40
CA VAL A 42 -4.80 22.71 7.93
C VAL A 42 -3.50 23.09 8.64
N MET A 43 -3.05 22.34 9.63
CA MET A 43 -1.89 22.76 10.43
C MET A 43 -0.56 22.46 9.75
N HIS A 44 -0.26 21.19 9.52
CA HIS A 44 1.04 20.78 9.01
C HIS A 44 1.34 21.37 7.62
N LEU A 45 0.39 21.29 6.69
CA LEU A 45 0.61 21.76 5.33
C LEU A 45 0.75 23.30 5.27
N LEU A 46 0.04 24.06 6.10
CA LEU A 46 0.25 25.50 6.19
C LEU A 46 1.65 25.85 6.71
N TYR A 47 2.12 25.15 7.74
CA TYR A 47 3.46 25.37 8.25
C TYR A 47 4.54 24.95 7.26
N ALA A 48 4.40 23.80 6.59
CA ALA A 48 5.32 23.37 5.56
C ALA A 48 5.43 24.40 4.43
N ARG A 49 4.31 24.90 3.92
CA ARG A 49 4.27 25.95 2.89
C ARG A 49 4.89 27.26 3.38
N PHE A 50 4.56 27.67 4.61
CA PHE A 50 5.14 28.88 5.19
C PHE A 50 6.67 28.79 5.29
N PHE A 51 7.19 27.70 5.86
CA PHE A 51 8.63 27.50 6.02
C PHE A 51 9.36 27.42 4.67
N THR A 52 8.80 26.72 3.70
CA THR A 52 9.38 26.63 2.34
C THR A 52 9.52 28.02 1.73
N LYS A 53 8.48 28.85 1.81
CA LYS A 53 8.48 30.22 1.27
C LYS A 53 9.41 31.14 2.08
N ALA A 54 9.41 31.04 3.40
CA ALA A 54 10.29 31.85 4.25
C ALA A 54 11.76 31.53 3.99
N THR A 55 12.15 30.26 3.92
CA THR A 55 13.53 29.85 3.61
C THR A 55 13.93 30.22 2.19
N ARG A 56 13.02 30.16 1.21
CA ARG A 56 13.25 30.71 -0.14
C ARG A 56 13.51 32.20 -0.11
N ASP A 57 12.67 32.97 0.59
CA ASP A 57 12.81 34.43 0.67
C ASP A 57 14.12 34.85 1.37
N HIS A 58 14.71 33.95 2.16
CA HIS A 58 16.06 34.09 2.74
C HIS A 58 17.19 33.44 1.88
N SER A 59 16.90 33.12 0.63
CA SER A 59 17.87 32.55 -0.32
C SER A 59 18.48 31.21 0.12
N MET A 60 17.79 30.44 0.94
CA MET A 60 18.23 29.10 1.39
C MET A 60 17.81 27.98 0.42
N ASN A 61 16.82 28.21 -0.44
CA ASN A 61 16.34 27.34 -1.51
C ASN A 61 15.61 28.15 -2.58
N GLU A 62 15.26 27.52 -3.71
CA GLU A 62 14.45 28.11 -4.79
C GLU A 62 13.04 27.52 -4.91
N VAL A 63 12.68 26.59 -4.02
CA VAL A 63 11.43 25.83 -4.05
C VAL A 63 10.21 26.74 -3.81
N GLY A 64 9.24 26.73 -4.70
CA GLY A 64 8.03 27.55 -4.62
C GLY A 64 6.97 26.97 -3.69
N GLU A 65 6.71 25.68 -3.82
CA GLU A 65 5.77 24.90 -2.99
C GLU A 65 6.44 23.61 -2.51
N PRO A 66 6.20 23.16 -1.26
CA PRO A 66 6.91 22.04 -0.68
C PRO A 66 6.59 20.70 -1.36
N PHE A 67 5.40 20.54 -1.93
CA PHE A 67 4.89 19.28 -2.47
C PHE A 67 4.35 19.46 -3.88
N GLY A 68 4.83 18.68 -4.83
CA GLY A 68 4.36 18.65 -6.22
C GLY A 68 3.00 17.95 -6.32
N ARG A 69 2.84 16.83 -5.62
CA ARG A 69 1.58 16.08 -5.54
C ARG A 69 1.28 15.69 -4.09
N LEU A 70 0.06 15.93 -3.64
CA LEU A 70 -0.44 15.55 -2.32
C LEU A 70 -1.55 14.50 -2.45
N VAL A 71 -1.43 13.41 -1.70
CA VAL A 71 -2.49 12.41 -1.52
C VAL A 71 -2.90 12.39 -0.06
N CYS A 72 -4.13 12.77 0.24
CA CYS A 72 -4.69 12.72 1.59
C CYS A 72 -5.31 11.35 1.83
N GLN A 73 -4.79 10.65 2.84
CA GLN A 73 -5.31 9.33 3.22
C GLN A 73 -6.69 9.46 3.89
N GLY A 74 -7.60 8.55 3.51
CA GLY A 74 -8.87 8.35 4.18
C GLY A 74 -8.71 7.77 5.59
N MET A 75 -9.80 7.78 6.35
CA MET A 75 -9.81 7.32 7.73
C MET A 75 -9.90 5.79 7.79
N LEU A 76 -9.12 5.18 8.66
CA LEU A 76 -9.29 3.78 9.05
C LEU A 76 -10.22 3.72 10.25
N ASN A 77 -11.34 3.03 10.08
CA ASN A 77 -12.38 2.89 11.08
C ASN A 77 -12.41 1.46 11.64
N ALA A 78 -12.97 1.33 12.84
CA ALA A 78 -13.30 0.04 13.43
C ALA A 78 -14.61 0.14 14.22
N PRO A 79 -15.29 -0.98 14.53
CA PRO A 79 -16.49 -0.96 15.31
C PRO A 79 -16.29 -0.31 16.68
N ALA A 80 -17.26 0.49 17.11
CA ALA A 80 -17.37 1.02 18.48
C ALA A 80 -18.82 0.98 18.96
N PRO A 81 -19.06 0.83 20.29
CA PRO A 81 -20.39 0.95 20.87
C PRO A 81 -20.95 2.36 20.64
N PHE A 82 -22.20 2.47 20.20
CA PHE A 82 -22.84 3.72 19.85
C PHE A 82 -24.24 3.84 20.43
N CYS A 83 -24.52 4.97 21.07
CA CYS A 83 -25.87 5.33 21.53
C CYS A 83 -26.53 6.25 20.49
N ALA A 84 -27.66 5.80 19.93
CA ALA A 84 -28.39 6.57 18.92
C ALA A 84 -29.04 7.84 19.50
N ASP A 85 -29.57 7.77 20.75
CA ASP A 85 -30.24 8.91 21.42
C ASP A 85 -29.25 10.01 21.83
N CYS A 86 -28.12 9.60 22.41
CA CYS A 86 -27.08 10.53 22.84
C CYS A 86 -26.15 10.95 21.70
N ASN A 87 -26.23 10.28 20.53
CA ASN A 87 -25.32 10.43 19.38
C ASN A 87 -23.84 10.41 19.81
N THR A 88 -23.48 9.43 20.64
CA THR A 88 -22.17 9.34 21.27
C THR A 88 -21.60 7.92 21.14
N GLU A 89 -20.31 7.83 20.82
CA GLU A 89 -19.52 6.61 20.80
C GLU A 89 -18.88 6.37 22.18
N TYR A 90 -18.76 5.10 22.56
CA TYR A 90 -18.22 4.67 23.85
C TYR A 90 -17.04 3.73 23.65
N HIS A 91 -16.22 3.56 24.69
CA HIS A 91 -15.12 2.61 24.72
C HIS A 91 -15.62 1.18 24.45
N ILE A 92 -14.78 0.36 23.81
CA ILE A 92 -15.14 -1.01 23.41
C ILE A 92 -15.62 -1.90 24.58
N ASP A 93 -15.21 -1.60 25.81
CA ASP A 93 -15.66 -2.31 27.01
C ASP A 93 -17.19 -2.22 27.24
N HIS A 94 -17.85 -1.27 26.59
CA HIS A 94 -19.31 -1.11 26.65
C HIS A 94 -20.07 -1.93 25.60
N PHE A 95 -19.39 -2.76 24.78
CA PHE A 95 -20.09 -3.62 23.83
C PHE A 95 -21.06 -4.58 24.55
N GLY A 96 -22.29 -4.66 24.04
CA GLY A 96 -23.35 -5.50 24.61
C GLY A 96 -24.00 -4.95 25.87
N GLY A 97 -23.63 -3.72 26.30
CA GLY A 97 -24.20 -3.02 27.45
C GLY A 97 -25.17 -1.91 27.08
N ASP A 98 -25.60 -1.18 28.09
CA ASP A 98 -26.48 -0.03 27.95
C ASP A 98 -25.70 1.30 28.04
N CYS A 99 -26.27 2.34 27.45
CA CYS A 99 -25.69 3.68 27.46
C CYS A 99 -25.58 4.21 28.90
N PRO A 100 -24.39 4.61 29.36
CA PRO A 100 -24.20 5.17 30.69
C PRO A 100 -25.02 6.45 30.97
N SER A 101 -25.40 7.16 29.90
CA SER A 101 -26.09 8.45 30.03
C SER A 101 -27.62 8.33 29.99
N CYS A 102 -28.20 7.44 29.16
CA CYS A 102 -29.64 7.38 28.96
C CYS A 102 -30.24 5.97 29.19
N GLY A 103 -29.40 4.94 29.39
CA GLY A 103 -29.86 3.57 29.64
C GLY A 103 -30.32 2.81 28.37
N LEU A 104 -30.19 3.38 27.17
CA LEU A 104 -30.55 2.69 25.93
C LEU A 104 -29.48 1.66 25.59
N THR A 105 -29.89 0.49 25.11
CA THR A 105 -28.93 -0.54 24.64
C THR A 105 -28.07 0.00 23.49
N LEU A 106 -26.77 -0.18 23.64
CA LEU A 106 -25.78 0.31 22.66
C LEU A 106 -25.79 -0.56 21.40
N SER A 107 -25.76 0.09 20.25
CA SER A 107 -25.54 -0.55 18.94
C SER A 107 -24.07 -0.52 18.56
N SER A 108 -23.68 -1.23 17.48
CA SER A 108 -22.36 -1.12 16.88
C SER A 108 -22.38 -0.11 15.75
N ARG A 109 -21.37 0.78 15.71
CA ARG A 109 -21.16 1.74 14.63
C ARG A 109 -19.70 1.73 14.21
N SER A 110 -19.44 1.91 12.92
CA SER A 110 -18.09 2.19 12.43
C SER A 110 -17.65 3.58 12.87
N ALA A 111 -16.52 3.65 13.58
CA ALA A 111 -15.96 4.88 14.12
C ALA A 111 -14.45 4.95 13.84
N LYS A 112 -13.90 6.17 13.73
CA LYS A 112 -12.46 6.36 13.59
C LYS A 112 -11.72 5.63 14.71
N MET A 113 -10.68 4.87 14.34
CA MET A 113 -9.81 4.23 15.32
C MET A 113 -9.17 5.26 16.24
N SER A 114 -9.33 5.08 17.54
CA SER A 114 -8.72 5.96 18.54
C SER A 114 -8.41 5.22 19.83
N LYS A 115 -7.39 5.67 20.54
CA LYS A 115 -7.02 5.13 21.85
C LYS A 115 -8.13 5.36 22.89
N SER A 116 -8.88 6.45 22.78
CA SER A 116 -9.97 6.78 23.69
C SER A 116 -11.19 5.84 23.57
N LEU A 117 -11.43 5.33 22.35
CA LEU A 117 -12.48 4.33 22.13
C LEU A 117 -11.98 2.91 22.35
N GLY A 118 -10.67 2.69 22.42
CA GLY A 118 -10.08 1.35 22.55
C GLY A 118 -10.23 0.47 21.30
N ASN A 119 -10.77 1.00 20.20
CA ASN A 119 -11.05 0.27 18.97
C ASN A 119 -9.84 0.25 17.98
N THR A 120 -8.65 0.47 18.48
CA THR A 120 -7.42 0.39 17.70
C THR A 120 -6.96 -1.05 17.51
N VAL A 121 -6.48 -1.38 16.32
CA VAL A 121 -5.84 -2.67 16.02
C VAL A 121 -4.34 -2.50 16.03
N SER A 122 -3.63 -3.36 16.77
CA SER A 122 -2.16 -3.35 16.83
C SER A 122 -1.58 -3.96 15.55
N PRO A 123 -0.79 -3.20 14.76
CA PRO A 123 -0.09 -3.77 13.62
C PRO A 123 0.85 -4.91 14.01
N GLU A 124 1.53 -4.81 15.16
CA GLU A 124 2.48 -5.82 15.65
C GLU A 124 1.79 -7.17 15.89
N GLU A 125 0.60 -7.17 16.50
CA GLU A 125 -0.17 -8.39 16.73
C GLU A 125 -0.64 -9.01 15.41
N MET A 126 -1.08 -8.19 14.46
CA MET A 126 -1.51 -8.66 13.14
C MET A 126 -0.34 -9.20 12.33
N ILE A 127 0.81 -8.55 12.37
CA ILE A 127 2.04 -9.03 11.72
C ILE A 127 2.51 -10.35 12.34
N ALA A 128 2.47 -10.48 13.66
CA ALA A 128 2.84 -11.72 14.35
C ALA A 128 1.92 -12.89 13.95
N LYS A 129 0.64 -12.62 13.72
CA LYS A 129 -0.38 -13.64 13.40
C LYS A 129 -0.42 -14.01 11.91
N TYR A 130 -0.33 -13.03 11.02
CA TYR A 130 -0.61 -13.20 9.59
C TYR A 130 0.60 -12.91 8.68
N GLY A 131 1.68 -12.35 9.21
CA GLY A 131 2.83 -11.89 8.44
C GLY A 131 2.66 -10.46 7.90
N ALA A 132 3.77 -9.76 7.71
CA ALA A 132 3.78 -8.37 7.26
C ALA A 132 3.15 -8.20 5.88
N ASP A 133 3.46 -9.07 4.93
CA ASP A 133 2.94 -8.99 3.56
C ASP A 133 1.42 -9.14 3.51
N THR A 134 0.83 -10.01 4.34
CA THR A 134 -0.64 -10.13 4.44
C THR A 134 -1.27 -8.83 4.93
N VAL A 135 -0.71 -8.21 5.96
CA VAL A 135 -1.23 -6.95 6.52
C VAL A 135 -1.11 -5.82 5.48
N ARG A 136 0.02 -5.73 4.79
CA ARG A 136 0.24 -4.76 3.71
C ARG A 136 -0.76 -4.97 2.57
N LEU A 137 -0.92 -6.22 2.12
CA LEU A 137 -1.89 -6.57 1.08
C LEU A 137 -3.31 -6.17 1.48
N PHE A 138 -3.72 -6.47 2.71
CA PHE A 138 -5.04 -6.10 3.23
C PHE A 138 -5.27 -4.57 3.18
N ILE A 139 -4.32 -3.78 3.66
CA ILE A 139 -4.45 -2.31 3.66
C ILE A 139 -4.51 -1.75 2.24
N LEU A 140 -3.61 -2.18 1.36
CA LEU A 140 -3.53 -1.66 -0.01
C LEU A 140 -4.68 -2.12 -0.91
N PHE A 141 -5.23 -3.30 -0.64
CA PHE A 141 -6.39 -3.84 -1.37
C PHE A 141 -7.73 -3.33 -0.83
N GLY A 142 -7.82 -2.99 0.45
CA GLY A 142 -9.07 -2.62 1.13
C GLY A 142 -9.73 -1.38 0.54
N ALA A 143 -8.96 -0.34 0.24
CA ALA A 143 -9.45 0.89 -0.34
C ALA A 143 -8.35 1.64 -1.10
N ASN A 144 -8.73 2.55 -2.01
CA ASN A 144 -7.78 3.53 -2.53
C ASN A 144 -7.32 4.47 -1.39
N PRO A 145 -6.10 5.02 -1.46
CA PRO A 145 -5.55 5.84 -0.37
C PRO A 145 -6.48 6.96 0.11
N GLU A 146 -7.21 7.60 -0.79
CA GLU A 146 -8.10 8.73 -0.47
C GLU A 146 -9.45 8.30 0.14
N ALA A 147 -9.81 7.03 0.01
CA ALA A 147 -11.06 6.49 0.56
C ALA A 147 -10.88 6.01 2.00
N GLY A 148 -11.90 6.22 2.82
CA GLY A 148 -11.98 5.59 4.14
C GLY A 148 -12.14 4.08 4.03
N MET A 149 -11.68 3.35 5.03
CA MET A 149 -11.74 1.89 5.09
C MET A 149 -12.20 1.44 6.47
N ASP A 150 -13.07 0.45 6.50
CA ASP A 150 -13.45 -0.24 7.73
C ASP A 150 -12.56 -1.48 7.94
N TRP A 151 -12.05 -1.64 9.16
CA TRP A 151 -11.32 -2.83 9.54
C TRP A 151 -12.21 -4.07 9.50
N SER A 152 -11.71 -5.14 8.92
CA SER A 152 -12.43 -6.42 8.82
C SER A 152 -11.47 -7.60 8.98
N ASP A 153 -11.62 -8.34 10.07
CA ASP A 153 -10.83 -9.55 10.32
C ASP A 153 -11.06 -10.60 9.23
N SER A 154 -12.29 -10.75 8.77
CA SER A 154 -12.63 -11.72 7.71
C SER A 154 -11.98 -11.35 6.36
N ALA A 155 -11.86 -10.06 6.06
CA ALA A 155 -11.14 -9.60 4.86
C ALA A 155 -9.62 -9.83 5.01
N LEU A 156 -9.05 -9.60 6.20
CA LEU A 156 -7.65 -9.91 6.49
C LEU A 156 -7.35 -11.40 6.32
N GLU A 157 -8.22 -12.28 6.85
CA GLU A 157 -8.12 -13.73 6.62
C GLU A 157 -8.26 -14.11 5.15
N GLY A 158 -9.09 -13.40 4.39
CA GLY A 158 -9.20 -13.55 2.94
C GLY A 158 -7.88 -13.24 2.24
N ASN A 159 -7.23 -12.15 2.60
CA ASN A 159 -5.91 -11.77 2.07
C ASN A 159 -4.82 -12.77 2.50
N HIS A 160 -4.89 -13.30 3.72
CA HIS A 160 -3.97 -14.37 4.16
C HIS A 160 -4.10 -15.63 3.29
N ARG A 161 -5.32 -16.06 2.96
CA ARG A 161 -5.52 -17.18 2.01
C ARG A 161 -5.00 -16.83 0.60
N GLN A 162 -5.07 -15.57 0.18
CA GLN A 162 -4.51 -15.13 -1.11
C GLN A 162 -2.98 -15.31 -1.16
N MET A 163 -2.27 -15.15 -0.04
CA MET A 163 -0.83 -15.41 0.02
C MET A 163 -0.50 -16.86 -0.33
N PHE A 164 -1.32 -17.83 0.10
CA PHE A 164 -1.14 -19.22 -0.30
C PHE A 164 -1.42 -19.45 -1.78
N ALA A 165 -2.41 -18.77 -2.36
CA ALA A 165 -2.65 -18.85 -3.80
C ALA A 165 -1.47 -18.27 -4.63
N ILE A 166 -0.81 -17.25 -4.12
CA ILE A 166 0.42 -16.68 -4.70
C ILE A 166 1.55 -17.72 -4.68
N LEU A 167 1.79 -18.36 -3.54
CA LEU A 167 2.79 -19.44 -3.40
C LEU A 167 2.50 -20.59 -4.36
N GLU A 168 1.27 -21.08 -4.41
CA GLU A 168 0.84 -22.17 -5.29
C GLU A 168 1.02 -21.83 -6.78
N ALA A 169 0.69 -20.58 -7.17
CA ALA A 169 0.88 -20.12 -8.54
C ALA A 169 2.37 -20.09 -8.92
N PHE A 170 3.23 -19.61 -8.03
CA PHE A 170 4.68 -19.58 -8.23
C PHE A 170 5.26 -20.99 -8.37
N ASP A 171 5.00 -21.88 -7.42
CA ASP A 171 5.49 -23.25 -7.42
C ASP A 171 5.03 -24.00 -8.68
N SER A 172 3.77 -23.80 -9.07
CA SER A 172 3.24 -24.43 -10.28
C SER A 172 3.92 -23.91 -11.55
N ALA A 173 4.31 -22.63 -11.59
CA ALA A 173 5.00 -22.05 -12.73
C ALA A 173 6.45 -22.53 -12.81
N GLN A 174 7.16 -22.65 -11.70
CA GLN A 174 8.52 -23.18 -11.67
C GLN A 174 8.61 -24.66 -12.07
N SER A 175 7.55 -25.44 -11.86
CA SER A 175 7.53 -26.86 -12.13
C SER A 175 7.23 -27.23 -13.59
N MET A 176 7.04 -26.24 -14.50
CA MET A 176 6.73 -26.48 -15.90
C MET A 176 7.91 -27.10 -16.67
N GLN A 177 7.57 -27.87 -17.70
CA GLN A 177 8.51 -28.42 -18.66
C GLN A 177 8.27 -27.83 -20.04
N GLU A 178 9.24 -27.96 -20.94
CA GLU A 178 9.06 -27.49 -22.31
C GLU A 178 7.92 -28.27 -23.00
N ASN A 179 6.86 -27.56 -23.31
CA ASN A 179 5.68 -28.10 -23.98
C ASN A 179 4.90 -26.96 -24.67
N PRO A 180 5.49 -26.34 -25.71
CA PRO A 180 4.91 -25.18 -26.36
C PRO A 180 3.57 -25.49 -27.02
N SER A 181 2.65 -24.55 -26.91
CA SER A 181 1.30 -24.64 -27.45
C SER A 181 0.76 -23.27 -27.89
N GLU A 182 -0.29 -23.24 -28.70
CA GLU A 182 -0.88 -21.98 -29.18
C GLU A 182 -1.41 -21.08 -28.05
N ILE A 183 -1.79 -21.67 -26.92
CA ILE A 183 -2.30 -20.91 -25.77
C ILE A 183 -1.22 -20.09 -25.06
N ASP A 184 0.06 -20.37 -25.30
CA ASP A 184 1.19 -19.63 -24.72
C ASP A 184 1.18 -18.18 -25.21
N GLU A 185 0.80 -17.94 -26.47
CA GLU A 185 0.66 -16.57 -27.01
C GLU A 185 -0.47 -15.79 -26.33
N TRP A 186 -1.57 -16.47 -25.98
CA TRP A 186 -2.62 -15.85 -25.19
C TRP A 186 -2.10 -15.41 -23.82
N LEU A 187 -1.33 -16.27 -23.11
CA LEU A 187 -0.75 -15.90 -21.82
C LEU A 187 0.19 -14.69 -21.96
N ARG A 188 1.08 -14.70 -22.95
CA ARG A 188 1.98 -13.55 -23.21
C ARG A 188 1.22 -12.26 -23.53
N ALA A 189 0.11 -12.34 -24.25
CA ALA A 189 -0.73 -11.19 -24.51
C ALA A 189 -1.39 -10.66 -23.24
N ARG A 190 -1.88 -11.56 -22.36
CA ARG A 190 -2.45 -11.19 -21.06
C ARG A 190 -1.41 -10.56 -20.13
N ILE A 191 -0.21 -11.12 -20.07
CA ILE A 191 0.91 -10.56 -19.28
C ILE A 191 1.18 -9.13 -19.71
N ARG A 192 1.33 -8.86 -21.00
CA ARG A 192 1.58 -7.48 -21.49
C ARG A 192 0.45 -6.53 -21.12
N ALA A 193 -0.79 -6.92 -21.34
CA ALA A 193 -1.94 -6.09 -21.00
C ALA A 193 -2.02 -5.77 -19.50
N ASN A 194 -1.77 -6.77 -18.64
CA ASN A 194 -1.76 -6.59 -17.19
C ASN A 194 -0.58 -5.70 -16.73
N GLN A 195 0.61 -5.86 -17.32
CA GLN A 195 1.75 -4.99 -17.01
C GLN A 195 1.48 -3.53 -17.37
N ASP A 196 0.88 -3.25 -18.52
CA ASP A 196 0.54 -1.90 -18.95
C ASP A 196 -0.50 -1.28 -18.01
N SER A 197 -1.59 -2.00 -17.72
CA SER A 197 -2.61 -1.55 -16.78
C SER A 197 -2.05 -1.35 -15.35
N TRP A 198 -1.16 -2.23 -14.91
CA TRP A 198 -0.52 -2.11 -13.60
C TRP A 198 0.38 -0.87 -13.51
N ARG A 199 1.20 -0.60 -14.55
CA ARG A 199 2.05 0.60 -14.60
C ARG A 199 1.21 1.87 -14.54
N ASP A 200 0.11 1.92 -15.31
CA ASP A 200 -0.80 3.05 -15.31
C ASP A 200 -1.46 3.25 -13.92
N ALA A 201 -1.90 2.18 -13.29
CA ALA A 201 -2.48 2.23 -11.95
C ALA A 201 -1.47 2.74 -10.92
N MET A 202 -0.23 2.22 -10.93
CA MET A 202 0.83 2.62 -9.98
C MET A 202 1.26 4.06 -10.21
N ALA A 203 1.44 4.50 -11.46
CA ALA A 203 1.79 5.89 -11.81
C ALA A 203 0.73 6.89 -11.33
N ASN A 204 -0.55 6.48 -11.34
CA ASN A 204 -1.67 7.29 -10.87
C ASN A 204 -1.96 7.15 -9.36
N VAL A 205 -1.17 6.36 -8.64
CA VAL A 205 -1.40 6.06 -7.20
C VAL A 205 -2.75 5.37 -6.96
N SER A 206 -3.28 4.67 -7.97
CA SER A 206 -4.45 3.78 -7.87
C SER A 206 -4.02 2.43 -7.25
N LEU A 207 -3.55 2.47 -6.01
CA LEU A 207 -2.83 1.34 -5.39
C LEU A 207 -3.70 0.09 -5.30
N ARG A 208 -4.99 0.24 -4.99
CA ARG A 208 -5.94 -0.88 -4.95
C ARG A 208 -6.04 -1.58 -6.30
N GLU A 209 -6.10 -0.82 -7.39
CA GLU A 209 -6.15 -1.37 -8.75
C GLU A 209 -4.85 -2.08 -9.12
N GLY A 210 -3.69 -1.47 -8.83
CA GLY A 210 -2.40 -2.10 -9.04
C GLY A 210 -2.26 -3.42 -8.29
N VAL A 211 -2.71 -3.46 -7.03
CA VAL A 211 -2.75 -4.69 -6.21
C VAL A 211 -3.73 -5.72 -6.78
N MET A 212 -4.91 -5.28 -7.26
CA MET A 212 -5.87 -6.19 -7.88
C MET A 212 -5.28 -6.90 -9.09
N ILE A 213 -4.58 -6.17 -9.96
CA ILE A 213 -3.92 -6.73 -11.14
C ILE A 213 -2.83 -7.72 -10.72
N SER A 214 -1.90 -7.30 -9.87
CA SER A 214 -0.72 -8.13 -9.51
C SER A 214 -1.06 -9.34 -8.64
N HIS A 215 -1.98 -9.22 -7.68
CA HIS A 215 -2.24 -10.28 -6.69
C HIS A 215 -3.47 -11.15 -7.01
N PHE A 216 -4.32 -10.74 -7.95
CA PHE A 216 -5.54 -11.49 -8.27
C PHE A 216 -5.66 -11.80 -9.77
N GLU A 217 -5.57 -10.80 -10.65
CA GLU A 217 -5.80 -11.00 -12.09
C GLU A 217 -4.69 -11.82 -12.73
N MET A 218 -3.43 -11.55 -12.43
CA MET A 218 -2.29 -12.34 -12.91
C MET A 218 -2.43 -13.81 -12.52
N ILE A 219 -2.84 -14.11 -11.29
CA ILE A 219 -3.07 -15.49 -10.83
C ILE A 219 -4.30 -16.10 -11.53
N SER A 220 -5.35 -15.31 -11.74
CA SER A 220 -6.53 -15.76 -12.48
C SER A 220 -6.19 -16.15 -13.91
N ASP A 221 -5.38 -15.33 -14.61
CA ASP A 221 -4.91 -15.61 -15.96
C ASP A 221 -3.99 -16.82 -16.00
N TRP A 222 -3.08 -16.97 -15.04
CA TRP A 222 -2.25 -18.15 -14.89
C TRP A 222 -3.08 -19.41 -14.69
N ASN A 223 -4.04 -19.41 -13.78
CA ASN A 223 -4.94 -20.53 -13.54
C ASN A 223 -5.83 -20.85 -14.75
N TRP A 224 -6.25 -19.83 -15.52
CA TRP A 224 -6.99 -20.03 -16.74
C TRP A 224 -6.14 -20.70 -17.82
N TYR A 225 -4.91 -20.25 -18.02
CA TYR A 225 -3.91 -20.85 -18.90
C TYR A 225 -3.72 -22.34 -18.58
N ARG A 226 -3.45 -22.66 -17.29
CA ARG A 226 -3.29 -24.04 -16.81
C ARG A 226 -4.52 -24.91 -17.10
N ARG A 227 -5.71 -24.44 -16.81
CA ARG A 227 -6.95 -25.19 -17.03
C ARG A 227 -7.24 -25.45 -18.50
N ARG A 228 -6.66 -24.69 -19.42
CA ARG A 228 -6.77 -24.87 -20.88
C ARG A 228 -5.64 -25.69 -21.48
N GLY A 229 -4.83 -26.33 -20.64
CA GLY A 229 -3.76 -27.23 -21.06
C GLY A 229 -2.41 -26.57 -21.26
N GLY A 230 -2.28 -25.26 -20.93
CA GLY A 230 -1.00 -24.58 -20.94
C GLY A 230 -0.03 -25.17 -19.93
N SER A 231 1.19 -25.50 -20.36
CA SER A 231 2.19 -26.15 -19.53
C SER A 231 3.64 -25.91 -19.99
N ASP A 232 3.86 -24.89 -20.84
CA ASP A 232 5.18 -24.59 -21.37
C ASP A 232 6.07 -23.84 -20.38
N ALA A 233 7.31 -24.32 -20.17
CA ALA A 233 8.28 -23.72 -19.26
C ALA A 233 8.72 -22.31 -19.69
N ASN A 234 8.80 -22.02 -21.01
CA ASN A 234 9.17 -20.70 -21.49
C ASN A 234 8.06 -19.68 -21.21
N ALA A 235 6.79 -20.05 -21.45
CA ALA A 235 5.64 -19.22 -21.14
C ALA A 235 5.51 -18.99 -19.63
N ALA A 236 5.79 -19.99 -18.80
CA ALA A 236 5.86 -19.88 -17.35
C ALA A 236 6.99 -18.95 -16.88
N SER A 237 8.16 -19.03 -17.51
CA SER A 237 9.29 -18.12 -17.23
C SER A 237 8.93 -16.66 -17.58
N ASP A 238 8.28 -16.44 -18.72
CA ASP A 238 7.78 -15.10 -19.11
C ASP A 238 6.77 -14.56 -18.08
N PHE A 239 5.86 -15.44 -17.59
CA PHE A 239 4.92 -15.08 -16.54
C PHE A 239 5.62 -14.68 -15.24
N LEU A 240 6.54 -15.50 -14.73
CA LEU A 240 7.26 -15.22 -13.48
C LEU A 240 8.09 -13.94 -13.55
N ARG A 241 8.83 -13.74 -14.65
CA ARG A 241 9.64 -12.52 -14.84
C ARG A 241 8.81 -11.24 -14.86
N ALA A 242 7.59 -11.31 -15.39
CA ALA A 242 6.69 -10.19 -15.41
C ALA A 242 5.99 -9.97 -14.06
N TRP A 243 5.55 -11.06 -13.43
CA TRP A 243 4.67 -11.04 -12.27
C TRP A 243 5.40 -10.72 -10.97
N VAL A 244 6.55 -11.35 -10.72
CA VAL A 244 7.27 -11.22 -9.44
C VAL A 244 7.61 -9.76 -9.12
N PRO A 245 8.11 -8.92 -10.05
CA PRO A 245 8.31 -7.50 -9.79
C PRO A 245 7.03 -6.74 -9.44
N MET A 246 5.90 -7.11 -10.03
CA MET A 246 4.62 -6.45 -9.75
C MET A 246 4.09 -6.72 -8.33
N LEU A 247 4.55 -7.79 -7.67
CA LEU A 247 4.21 -8.10 -6.27
C LEU A 247 4.94 -7.19 -5.27
N ALA A 248 6.17 -6.78 -5.58
CA ALA A 248 7.09 -6.14 -4.65
C ALA A 248 6.52 -4.89 -3.93
N PRO A 249 5.78 -3.97 -4.56
CA PRO A 249 5.25 -2.81 -3.86
C PRO A 249 4.30 -3.15 -2.70
N ALA A 250 3.52 -4.22 -2.83
CA ALA A 250 2.56 -4.63 -1.80
C ALA A 250 3.11 -5.72 -0.87
N THR A 251 3.75 -6.74 -1.43
CA THR A 251 4.24 -7.93 -0.71
C THR A 251 5.74 -8.15 -0.96
N PRO A 252 6.60 -7.24 -0.43
CA PRO A 252 8.02 -7.25 -0.74
C PRO A 252 8.76 -8.52 -0.28
N HIS A 253 8.39 -9.11 0.87
CA HIS A 253 9.13 -10.25 1.39
C HIS A 253 8.94 -11.50 0.51
N ILE A 254 7.72 -11.78 0.07
CA ILE A 254 7.46 -12.90 -0.83
C ILE A 254 8.04 -12.65 -2.22
N ALA A 255 8.01 -11.41 -2.71
CA ALA A 255 8.58 -11.04 -4.00
C ALA A 255 10.12 -11.21 -4.01
N GLU A 256 10.81 -10.81 -2.96
CA GLU A 256 12.26 -11.01 -2.80
C GLU A 256 12.63 -12.50 -2.69
N GLU A 257 11.83 -13.30 -1.97
CA GLU A 257 12.02 -14.75 -1.90
C GLU A 257 11.87 -15.39 -3.28
N PHE A 258 10.84 -15.03 -4.03
CA PHE A 258 10.64 -15.54 -5.39
C PHE A 258 11.76 -15.10 -6.34
N TRP A 259 12.21 -13.85 -6.22
CA TRP A 259 13.35 -13.33 -6.98
C TRP A 259 14.61 -14.19 -6.74
N SER A 260 14.90 -14.46 -5.48
CA SER A 260 16.02 -15.32 -5.10
C SER A 260 15.91 -16.75 -5.67
N GLN A 261 14.72 -17.34 -5.59
CA GLN A 261 14.45 -18.69 -6.13
C GLN A 261 14.54 -18.75 -7.66
N MET A 262 14.27 -17.64 -8.34
CA MET A 262 14.45 -17.51 -9.80
C MET A 262 15.92 -17.31 -10.21
N GLY A 263 16.85 -17.23 -9.26
CA GLY A 263 18.26 -16.97 -9.50
C GLY A 263 18.59 -15.48 -9.70
N GLY A 264 17.73 -14.59 -9.22
CA GLY A 264 17.98 -13.15 -9.24
C GLY A 264 19.15 -12.76 -8.34
N GLU A 265 19.98 -11.86 -8.82
CA GLU A 265 21.12 -11.33 -8.05
C GLU A 265 20.72 -10.03 -7.30
N GLY A 266 21.15 -9.92 -6.05
CA GLY A 266 20.84 -8.78 -5.19
C GLY A 266 19.36 -8.71 -4.81
N LEU A 267 18.91 -7.52 -4.41
CA LEU A 267 17.51 -7.28 -4.04
C LEU A 267 16.67 -6.93 -5.27
N LEU A 268 15.49 -7.52 -5.40
CA LEU A 268 14.53 -7.19 -6.44
C LEU A 268 14.20 -5.69 -6.46
N ALA A 269 14.07 -5.07 -5.29
CA ALA A 269 13.80 -3.65 -5.13
C ALA A 269 14.85 -2.72 -5.81
N MET A 270 16.03 -3.23 -6.15
CA MET A 270 17.06 -2.49 -6.90
C MET A 270 16.93 -2.66 -8.41
N HIS A 271 15.98 -3.47 -8.89
CA HIS A 271 15.78 -3.80 -10.31
C HIS A 271 14.37 -3.43 -10.82
N VAL A 272 13.50 -2.92 -9.93
CA VAL A 272 12.10 -2.54 -10.24
C VAL A 272 12.01 -1.04 -10.56
#